data_4c526026e2b87814b1deaad8c85b69df
#
_entry.id   4c526026e2b87814b1deaad8c85b69df
#
_cell.length_a   1.000
_cell.length_b   1.000
_cell.length_c   1.000
_cell.angle_alpha   90.00
_cell.angle_beta   90.00
_cell.angle_gamma   90.00
#
_symmetry.space_group_name_H-M   'P 1'
#
loop_
_entity.id
_entity.type
_entity.pdbx_description
1 polymer ?
#
loop_
_entity_poly.entity_id
_entity_poly.type
_entity_poly.pdbx_seq_one_letter_code
_entity_poly.pdbx_strand_id
1 'polypeptide(L)'
;LVIGASGGVGTYTVQLAAERGAEVWALAGERALGLVTGLGAAHTFDYRQVQPGAPELPPASFDAVIDIAGTAPLATLRGLLREGGTVVLVSGAGGKILGPMGRMLKAAFLSRRRRRIRSLAATARPEILAQLLELTDRGSIRPVIERTYSLDAARDALAHVDAGHAVGK
;
A
#
# COMPACT_ATOMS: atom_id res chain seq x y z
N LEU A 1 -2.32 7.85 4.03
CA LEU A 1 -2.36 6.53 4.65
C LEU A 1 -1.96 5.46 3.64
N VAL A 2 -1.07 4.55 4.03
CA VAL A 2 -0.64 3.38 3.25
C VAL A 2 -1.04 2.11 4.00
N ILE A 3 -1.87 1.27 3.38
CA ILE A 3 -2.35 -0.01 3.93
C ILE A 3 -1.60 -1.15 3.22
N GLY A 4 -0.90 -1.99 3.99
CA GLY A 4 0.04 -2.98 3.46
C GLY A 4 1.43 -2.39 3.20
N ALA A 5 1.86 -1.50 4.09
CA ALA A 5 3.08 -0.70 3.96
C ALA A 5 4.37 -1.52 3.97
N SER A 6 4.39 -2.71 4.57
CA SER A 6 5.58 -3.56 4.68
C SER A 6 5.84 -4.47 3.47
N GLY A 7 4.89 -4.59 2.55
CA GLY A 7 5.05 -5.42 1.35
C GLY A 7 5.92 -4.77 0.28
N GLY A 8 6.22 -5.52 -0.80
CA GLY A 8 7.11 -5.06 -1.87
C GLY A 8 6.69 -3.77 -2.56
N VAL A 9 5.39 -3.51 -2.73
CA VAL A 9 4.87 -2.23 -3.25
C VAL A 9 4.79 -1.19 -2.13
N GLY A 10 4.40 -1.62 -0.91
CA GLY A 10 4.20 -0.73 0.23
C GLY A 10 5.47 -0.01 0.66
N THR A 11 6.59 -0.73 0.72
CA THR A 11 7.89 -0.16 1.10
C THR A 11 8.36 0.94 0.16
N TYR A 12 8.14 0.80 -1.14
CA TYR A 12 8.40 1.87 -2.11
C TYR A 12 7.40 3.01 -1.99
N THR A 13 6.12 2.71 -1.76
CA THR A 13 5.07 3.73 -1.60
C THR A 13 5.37 4.65 -0.41
N VAL A 14 5.79 4.08 0.73
CA VAL A 14 6.18 4.85 1.92
C VAL A 14 7.36 5.78 1.59
N GLN A 15 8.43 5.24 1.02
CA GLN A 15 9.63 6.02 0.68
C GLN A 15 9.33 7.14 -0.32
N LEU A 16 8.60 6.85 -1.39
CA LEU A 16 8.24 7.84 -2.41
C LEU A 16 7.32 8.94 -1.87
N ALA A 17 6.42 8.61 -0.95
CA ALA A 17 5.57 9.60 -0.31
C ALA A 17 6.36 10.49 0.64
N ALA A 18 7.21 9.91 1.48
CA ALA A 18 8.08 10.64 2.41
C ALA A 18 9.08 11.54 1.67
N GLU A 19 9.69 11.05 0.60
CA GLU A 19 10.62 11.83 -0.26
C GLU A 19 9.93 13.06 -0.85
N ARG A 20 8.63 12.99 -1.11
CA ARG A 20 7.81 14.13 -1.58
C ARG A 20 7.25 15.01 -0.46
N GLY A 21 7.72 14.84 0.77
CA GLY A 21 7.32 15.63 1.92
C GLY A 21 5.93 15.30 2.48
N ALA A 22 5.36 14.15 2.15
CA ALA A 22 4.09 13.73 2.72
C ALA A 22 4.29 13.20 4.15
N GLU A 23 3.38 13.55 5.05
CA GLU A 23 3.23 12.89 6.35
C GLU A 23 2.60 11.51 6.15
N VAL A 24 3.43 10.46 6.25
CA VAL A 24 3.01 9.11 5.94
C VAL A 24 2.51 8.38 7.18
N TRP A 25 1.26 7.95 7.14
CA TRP A 25 0.66 7.01 8.09
C TRP A 25 0.64 5.63 7.48
N ALA A 26 1.06 4.59 8.21
CA ALA A 26 1.27 3.27 7.65
C ALA A 26 0.66 2.16 8.51
N LEU A 27 -0.08 1.25 7.87
CA LEU A 27 -0.51 0.00 8.47
C LEU A 27 0.40 -1.13 7.96
N ALA A 28 1.07 -1.79 8.88
CA ALA A 28 1.99 -2.91 8.62
C ALA A 28 1.83 -4.00 9.69
N GLY A 29 2.48 -5.14 9.53
CA GLY A 29 2.57 -6.13 10.61
C GLY A 29 3.56 -5.67 11.69
N GLU A 30 3.30 -6.05 12.95
CA GLU A 30 4.06 -5.65 14.14
C GLU A 30 5.59 -5.71 13.93
N ARG A 31 6.10 -6.84 13.42
CA ARG A 31 7.53 -7.06 13.18
C ARG A 31 8.15 -6.10 12.15
N ALA A 32 7.34 -5.43 11.33
CA ALA A 32 7.82 -4.52 10.30
C ALA A 32 7.61 -3.04 10.65
N LEU A 33 7.07 -2.70 11.82
CA LEU A 33 6.78 -1.31 12.19
C LEU A 33 8.06 -0.47 12.21
N GLY A 34 9.12 -0.97 12.87
CA GLY A 34 10.42 -0.28 12.92
C GLY A 34 11.04 -0.07 11.54
N LEU A 35 10.93 -1.06 10.64
CA LEU A 35 11.37 -0.91 9.25
C LEU A 35 10.61 0.21 8.56
N VAL A 36 9.26 0.18 8.61
CA VAL A 36 8.41 1.14 7.92
C VAL A 36 8.62 2.56 8.44
N THR A 37 8.84 2.73 9.76
CA THR A 37 9.29 3.99 10.36
C THR A 37 10.63 4.44 9.77
N GLY A 38 11.60 3.55 9.67
CA GLY A 38 12.91 3.84 9.07
C GLY A 38 12.90 4.13 7.57
N LEU A 39 11.78 3.81 6.88
CA LEU A 39 11.53 4.17 5.50
C LEU A 39 10.84 5.54 5.33
N GLY A 40 10.53 6.23 6.42
CA GLY A 40 9.98 7.58 6.41
C GLY A 40 8.50 7.69 6.78
N ALA A 41 7.89 6.63 7.35
CA ALA A 41 6.56 6.77 7.92
C ALA A 41 6.60 7.52 9.26
N ALA A 42 5.80 8.59 9.38
CA ALA A 42 5.66 9.38 10.61
C ALA A 42 4.84 8.64 11.67
N HIS A 43 3.85 7.87 11.24
CA HIS A 43 2.98 7.10 12.13
C HIS A 43 2.86 5.66 11.61
N THR A 44 3.08 4.69 12.49
CA THR A 44 3.01 3.27 12.16
C THR A 44 2.12 2.52 13.14
N PHE A 45 1.26 1.64 12.62
CA PHE A 45 0.33 0.86 13.41
C PHE A 45 0.31 -0.59 12.95
N ASP A 46 0.18 -1.51 13.90
CA ASP A 46 -0.08 -2.91 13.57
C ASP A 46 -1.52 -3.06 13.05
N TYR A 47 -1.65 -3.56 11.83
CA TYR A 47 -2.95 -3.77 11.19
C TYR A 47 -3.85 -4.77 11.94
N ARG A 48 -3.31 -5.57 12.87
CA ARG A 48 -4.09 -6.47 13.72
C ARG A 48 -4.78 -5.73 14.85
N GLN A 49 -4.22 -4.62 15.29
CA GLN A 49 -4.72 -3.79 16.39
C GLN A 49 -5.51 -2.58 15.85
N VAL A 50 -5.00 -1.93 14.80
CA VAL A 50 -5.60 -0.74 14.21
C VAL A 50 -6.09 -1.04 12.79
N GLN A 51 -7.40 -1.06 12.62
CA GLN A 51 -8.06 -1.28 11.33
C GLN A 51 -8.54 0.04 10.74
N PRO A 52 -8.70 0.15 9.40
CA PRO A 52 -9.37 1.31 8.80
C PRO A 52 -10.74 1.57 9.43
N GLY A 53 -10.91 2.77 10.00
CA GLY A 53 -12.11 3.16 10.76
C GLY A 53 -11.91 3.12 12.27
N ALA A 54 -10.77 2.65 12.78
CA ALA A 54 -10.40 2.76 14.19
C ALA A 54 -10.14 4.23 14.60
N PRO A 55 -10.30 4.56 15.89
CA PRO A 55 -10.15 5.94 16.38
C PRO A 55 -8.77 6.56 16.10
N GLU A 56 -7.73 5.72 16.05
CA GLU A 56 -6.35 6.11 15.74
C GLU A 56 -6.18 6.65 14.32
N LEU A 57 -7.12 6.32 13.43
CA LEU A 57 -7.16 6.79 12.04
C LEU A 57 -8.34 7.76 11.88
N PRO A 58 -8.14 9.07 12.15
CA PRO A 58 -9.23 10.02 12.21
C PRO A 58 -9.98 10.14 10.88
N PRO A 59 -11.32 10.21 10.89
CA PRO A 59 -12.11 10.37 9.70
C PRO A 59 -11.85 11.71 9.02
N ALA A 60 -12.03 11.75 7.70
CA ALA A 60 -11.90 12.96 6.87
C ALA A 60 -10.55 13.72 7.01
N SER A 61 -9.46 13.01 7.31
CA SER A 61 -8.14 13.60 7.58
C SER A 61 -7.12 13.37 6.46
N PHE A 62 -7.29 12.32 5.65
CA PHE A 62 -6.28 11.92 4.69
C PHE A 62 -6.52 12.50 3.29
N ASP A 63 -5.46 13.03 2.68
CA ASP A 63 -5.43 13.43 1.26
C ASP A 63 -5.52 12.22 0.34
N ALA A 64 -4.78 11.18 0.71
CA ALA A 64 -4.71 9.95 -0.05
C ALA A 64 -4.72 8.73 0.87
N VAL A 65 -5.46 7.71 0.45
CA VAL A 65 -5.40 6.37 1.05
C VAL A 65 -4.99 5.39 -0.04
N ILE A 66 -3.84 4.74 0.13
CA ILE A 66 -3.31 3.76 -0.80
C ILE A 66 -3.54 2.37 -0.20
N ASP A 67 -4.49 1.64 -0.78
CA ASP A 67 -4.87 0.31 -0.30
C ASP A 67 -4.20 -0.76 -1.16
N ILE A 68 -3.11 -1.33 -0.63
CA ILE A 68 -2.35 -2.40 -1.25
C ILE A 68 -2.84 -3.77 -0.76
N ALA A 69 -3.28 -3.87 0.48
CA ALA A 69 -3.79 -5.10 1.06
C ALA A 69 -5.14 -5.53 0.48
N GLY A 70 -5.98 -4.58 0.07
CA GLY A 70 -7.23 -4.85 -0.63
C GLY A 70 -8.37 -5.41 0.23
N THR A 71 -8.23 -5.45 1.55
CA THR A 71 -9.18 -6.10 2.47
C THR A 71 -10.21 -5.16 3.07
N ALA A 72 -9.91 -3.87 3.16
CA ALA A 72 -10.78 -2.89 3.82
C ALA A 72 -12.04 -2.55 3.00
N PRO A 73 -13.20 -2.30 3.66
CA PRO A 73 -14.41 -1.86 3.00
C PRO A 73 -14.23 -0.49 2.33
N LEU A 74 -14.68 -0.33 1.09
CA LEU A 74 -14.52 0.90 0.31
C LEU A 74 -15.19 2.12 0.96
N ALA A 75 -16.33 1.91 1.64
CA ALA A 75 -17.03 2.96 2.36
C ALA A 75 -16.18 3.51 3.52
N THR A 76 -15.53 2.62 4.25
CA THR A 76 -14.61 2.96 5.36
C THR A 76 -13.41 3.75 4.83
N LEU A 77 -12.74 3.24 3.79
CA LEU A 77 -11.60 3.93 3.18
C LEU A 77 -11.98 5.34 2.69
N ARG A 78 -13.17 5.47 2.10
CA ARG A 78 -13.68 6.76 1.66
C ARG A 78 -13.99 7.69 2.83
N GLY A 79 -14.43 7.15 3.97
CA GLY A 79 -14.69 7.90 5.21
C GLY A 79 -13.44 8.56 5.78
N LEU A 80 -12.26 7.98 5.56
CA LEU A 80 -10.97 8.52 6.00
C LEU A 80 -10.51 9.72 5.17
N LEU A 81 -11.01 9.88 3.93
CA LEU A 81 -10.60 10.97 3.05
C LEU A 81 -11.19 12.32 3.47
N ARG A 82 -10.37 13.35 3.45
CA ARG A 82 -10.84 14.74 3.44
C ARG A 82 -11.51 15.09 2.09
N GLU A 83 -12.12 16.27 2.00
CA GLU A 83 -12.64 16.74 0.71
C GLU A 83 -11.51 16.88 -0.32
N GLY A 84 -11.75 16.43 -1.54
CA GLY A 84 -10.76 16.40 -2.62
C GLY A 84 -9.84 15.18 -2.58
N GLY A 85 -9.84 14.41 -1.50
CA GLY A 85 -8.97 13.24 -1.31
C GLY A 85 -9.28 12.08 -2.25
N THR A 86 -8.32 11.15 -2.36
CA THR A 86 -8.41 10.00 -3.27
C THR A 86 -8.01 8.70 -2.58
N VAL A 87 -8.82 7.65 -2.70
CA VAL A 87 -8.41 6.26 -2.45
C VAL A 87 -7.82 5.68 -3.74
N VAL A 88 -6.65 5.07 -3.63
CA VAL A 88 -6.02 4.30 -4.71
C VAL A 88 -6.03 2.82 -4.32
N LEU A 89 -6.69 2.00 -5.12
CA LEU A 89 -6.72 0.55 -4.95
C LEU A 89 -5.62 -0.06 -5.82
N VAL A 90 -4.62 -0.67 -5.19
CA VAL A 90 -3.46 -1.27 -5.88
C VAL A 90 -3.67 -2.76 -6.12
N SER A 91 -4.34 -3.47 -5.20
CA SER A 91 -4.70 -4.87 -5.37
C SER A 91 -6.21 -5.05 -5.43
N GLY A 92 -6.66 -5.99 -6.24
CA GLY A 92 -8.05 -6.40 -6.32
C GLY A 92 -8.27 -7.72 -5.57
N ALA A 93 -8.40 -7.70 -4.24
CA ALA A 93 -9.02 -8.84 -3.57
C ALA A 93 -10.49 -8.91 -4.02
N GLY A 94 -10.80 -9.86 -4.90
CA GLY A 94 -12.14 -10.06 -5.44
C GLY A 94 -12.98 -10.92 -4.52
N GLY A 95 -14.26 -10.58 -4.34
CA GLY A 95 -15.24 -11.46 -3.70
C GLY A 95 -15.45 -12.74 -4.51
N LYS A 96 -15.96 -13.79 -3.83
CA LYS A 96 -16.12 -15.17 -4.39
C LYS A 96 -16.97 -15.27 -5.68
N ILE A 97 -17.80 -14.29 -6.00
CA ILE A 97 -18.76 -14.37 -7.12
C ILE A 97 -18.35 -13.52 -8.33
N LEU A 98 -17.78 -12.33 -8.15
CA LEU A 98 -17.45 -11.39 -9.22
C LEU A 98 -15.96 -11.02 -9.27
N GLY A 99 -15.14 -11.63 -8.43
CA GLY A 99 -13.71 -11.34 -8.38
C GLY A 99 -13.39 -9.83 -8.23
N PRO A 100 -12.31 -9.35 -8.83
CA PRO A 100 -11.93 -7.92 -8.79
C PRO A 100 -12.97 -6.99 -9.39
N MET A 101 -13.79 -7.46 -10.37
CA MET A 101 -14.77 -6.63 -11.09
C MET A 101 -15.86 -6.07 -10.18
N GLY A 102 -16.35 -6.86 -9.21
CA GLY A 102 -17.38 -6.39 -8.28
C GLY A 102 -16.90 -5.22 -7.41
N ARG A 103 -15.62 -5.26 -6.99
CA ARG A 103 -15.00 -4.18 -6.22
C ARG A 103 -14.78 -2.92 -7.08
N MET A 104 -14.41 -3.08 -8.34
CA MET A 104 -14.24 -1.98 -9.30
C MET A 104 -15.56 -1.27 -9.62
N LEU A 105 -16.64 -2.01 -9.89
CA LEU A 105 -17.97 -1.45 -10.11
C LEU A 105 -18.47 -0.69 -8.88
N LYS A 106 -18.30 -1.27 -7.68
CA LYS A 106 -18.66 -0.60 -6.42
C LYS A 106 -17.82 0.65 -6.19
N ALA A 107 -16.54 0.62 -6.54
CA ALA A 107 -15.64 1.77 -6.46
C ALA A 107 -16.11 2.91 -7.38
N ALA A 108 -16.49 2.60 -8.62
CA ALA A 108 -17.03 3.58 -9.58
C ALA A 108 -18.32 4.23 -9.06
N PHE A 109 -19.22 3.43 -8.49
CA PHE A 109 -20.48 3.93 -7.93
C PHE A 109 -20.29 4.80 -6.68
N LEU A 110 -19.33 4.45 -5.82
CA LEU A 110 -19.00 5.21 -4.61
C LEU A 110 -18.12 6.44 -4.89
N SER A 111 -17.49 6.51 -6.06
CA SER A 111 -16.64 7.64 -6.43
C SER A 111 -17.48 8.87 -6.73
N ARG A 112 -17.38 9.91 -5.90
CA ARG A 112 -18.03 11.21 -6.08
C ARG A 112 -17.00 12.30 -6.26
N ARG A 113 -17.37 13.46 -6.88
CA ARG A 113 -16.47 14.59 -7.18
C ARG A 113 -15.62 15.05 -5.99
N ARG A 114 -16.13 14.93 -4.77
CA ARG A 114 -15.43 15.40 -3.54
C ARG A 114 -14.54 14.36 -2.88
N ARG A 115 -14.74 13.04 -3.15
CA ARG A 115 -13.94 11.93 -2.59
C ARG A 115 -13.89 10.82 -3.62
N ARG A 116 -12.73 10.61 -4.23
CA ARG A 116 -12.53 9.73 -5.39
C ARG A 116 -12.05 8.36 -4.96
N ILE A 117 -12.44 7.34 -5.71
CA ILE A 117 -11.84 6.00 -5.61
C ILE A 117 -11.33 5.64 -6.99
N ARG A 118 -10.06 5.28 -7.09
CA ARG A 118 -9.38 4.91 -8.34
C ARG A 118 -8.73 3.55 -8.18
N SER A 119 -8.92 2.68 -9.16
CA SER A 119 -8.13 1.45 -9.28
C SER A 119 -6.89 1.74 -10.10
N LEU A 120 -5.74 1.30 -9.61
CA LEU A 120 -4.47 1.40 -10.33
C LEU A 120 -4.36 0.23 -11.31
N ALA A 121 -4.38 0.54 -12.61
CA ALA A 121 -3.93 -0.38 -13.64
C ALA A 121 -2.45 -0.09 -13.91
N ALA A 122 -1.57 -0.85 -13.25
CA ALA A 122 -0.13 -0.65 -13.40
C ALA A 122 0.34 -1.23 -14.75
N THR A 123 0.81 -0.36 -15.64
CA THR A 123 1.54 -0.73 -16.85
C THR A 123 3.00 -0.36 -16.67
N ALA A 124 3.91 -1.27 -16.99
CA ALA A 124 5.33 -0.98 -17.00
C ALA A 124 5.61 0.10 -18.06
N ARG A 125 6.23 1.19 -17.64
CA ARG A 125 6.66 2.31 -18.52
C ARG A 125 8.15 2.53 -18.34
N PRO A 126 8.95 2.52 -19.42
CA PRO A 126 10.39 2.72 -19.32
C PRO A 126 10.77 4.01 -18.58
N GLU A 127 10.02 5.09 -18.80
CA GLU A 127 10.29 6.40 -18.19
C GLU A 127 10.11 6.37 -16.67
N ILE A 128 9.09 5.65 -16.17
CA ILE A 128 8.86 5.48 -14.74
C ILE A 128 9.93 4.61 -14.11
N LEU A 129 10.34 3.55 -14.80
CA LEU A 129 11.43 2.68 -14.34
C LEU A 129 12.75 3.44 -14.28
N ALA A 130 13.06 4.26 -15.28
CA ALA A 130 14.25 5.12 -15.29
C ALA A 130 14.26 6.09 -14.09
N GLN A 131 13.13 6.74 -13.79
CA GLN A 131 13.00 7.62 -12.63
C GLN A 131 13.21 6.87 -11.30
N LEU A 132 12.67 5.65 -11.16
CA LEU A 132 12.86 4.83 -9.96
C LEU A 132 14.33 4.42 -9.79
N LEU A 133 15.02 4.06 -10.89
CA LEU A 133 16.44 3.75 -10.87
C LEU A 133 17.26 4.98 -10.44
N GLU A 134 16.97 6.15 -11.01
CA GLU A 134 17.63 7.41 -10.64
C GLU A 134 17.45 7.76 -9.15
N LEU A 135 16.25 7.56 -8.60
CA LEU A 135 15.98 7.74 -7.17
C LEU A 135 16.77 6.74 -6.32
N THR A 136 16.92 5.51 -6.81
CA THR A 136 17.71 4.47 -6.14
C THR A 136 19.20 4.79 -6.17
N ASP A 137 19.73 5.22 -7.31
CA ASP A 137 21.14 5.59 -7.47
C ASP A 137 21.54 6.78 -6.58
N ARG A 138 20.62 7.71 -6.38
CA ARG A 138 20.80 8.85 -5.45
C ARG A 138 20.58 8.48 -3.98
N GLY A 139 20.17 7.25 -3.69
CA GLY A 139 19.88 6.79 -2.33
C GLY A 139 18.58 7.36 -1.73
N SER A 140 17.75 8.05 -2.52
CA SER A 140 16.45 8.57 -2.05
C SER A 140 15.45 7.47 -1.74
N ILE A 141 15.53 6.37 -2.47
CA ILE A 141 14.76 5.15 -2.20
C ILE A 141 15.68 3.94 -2.27
N ARG A 142 15.31 2.87 -1.59
CA ARG A 142 16.07 1.61 -1.61
C ARG A 142 15.15 0.39 -1.66
N PRO A 143 15.53 -0.67 -2.38
CA PRO A 143 14.83 -1.93 -2.28
C PRO A 143 14.97 -2.52 -0.88
N VAL A 144 13.87 -3.01 -0.33
CA VAL A 144 13.88 -3.77 0.92
C VAL A 144 13.91 -5.25 0.55
N ILE A 145 15.04 -5.90 0.81
CA ILE A 145 15.23 -7.34 0.57
C ILE A 145 15.16 -8.04 1.93
N GLU A 146 14.12 -8.83 2.15
CA GLU A 146 13.97 -9.62 3.37
C GLU A 146 14.88 -10.85 3.34
N ARG A 147 14.89 -11.55 2.18
CA ARG A 147 15.62 -12.79 2.04
C ARG A 147 16.02 -13.08 0.59
N THR A 148 17.19 -13.68 0.42
CA THR A 148 17.65 -14.18 -0.88
C THR A 148 17.68 -15.70 -0.86
N TYR A 149 17.28 -16.33 -1.95
CA TYR A 149 17.25 -17.78 -2.12
C TYR A 149 18.09 -18.18 -3.33
N SER A 150 18.76 -19.35 -3.24
CA SER A 150 19.33 -19.98 -4.43
C SER A 150 18.23 -20.49 -5.35
N LEU A 151 18.55 -20.73 -6.63
CA LEU A 151 17.56 -21.26 -7.57
C LEU A 151 17.03 -22.64 -7.12
N ASP A 152 17.87 -23.46 -6.51
CA ASP A 152 17.48 -24.79 -6.00
C ASP A 152 16.46 -24.70 -4.85
N ALA A 153 16.43 -23.58 -4.13
CA ALA A 153 15.49 -23.29 -3.05
C ALA A 153 14.25 -22.49 -3.54
N ALA A 154 13.97 -22.46 -4.85
CA ALA A 154 12.85 -21.68 -5.42
C ALA A 154 11.49 -22.10 -4.84
N ARG A 155 11.30 -23.38 -4.50
CA ARG A 155 10.08 -23.88 -3.84
C ARG A 155 9.88 -23.21 -2.47
N ASP A 156 10.94 -23.08 -1.69
CA ASP A 156 10.88 -22.47 -0.36
C ASP A 156 10.62 -20.96 -0.47
N ALA A 157 11.20 -20.30 -1.47
CA ALA A 157 10.93 -18.92 -1.79
C ALA A 157 9.44 -18.68 -2.11
N LEU A 158 8.85 -19.53 -2.95
CA LEU A 158 7.43 -19.46 -3.29
C LEU A 158 6.55 -19.70 -2.04
N ALA A 159 6.87 -20.73 -1.26
CA ALA A 159 6.14 -21.01 -0.02
C ALA A 159 6.21 -19.84 0.98
N HIS A 160 7.37 -19.17 1.08
CA HIS A 160 7.52 -17.97 1.90
C HIS A 160 6.61 -16.82 1.44
N VAL A 161 6.51 -16.59 0.14
CA VAL A 161 5.62 -15.56 -0.42
C VAL A 161 4.15 -15.94 -0.25
N ASP A 162 3.79 -17.20 -0.49
CA ASP A 162 2.42 -17.72 -0.33
C ASP A 162 1.92 -17.65 1.12
N ALA A 163 2.81 -17.72 2.09
CA ALA A 163 2.47 -17.50 3.50
C ALA A 163 1.97 -16.06 3.76
N GLY A 164 2.13 -15.13 2.81
CA GLY A 164 1.53 -13.79 2.84
C GLY A 164 2.15 -12.82 3.85
N HIS A 165 3.29 -13.14 4.43
CA HIS A 165 3.93 -12.36 5.49
C HIS A 165 5.31 -11.80 5.10
N ALA A 166 5.66 -11.89 3.81
CA ALA A 166 6.92 -11.35 3.31
C ALA A 166 7.03 -9.83 3.53
N VAL A 167 8.19 -9.38 3.95
CA VAL A 167 8.52 -7.96 4.16
C VAL A 167 9.43 -7.50 3.03
N GLY A 168 8.96 -6.56 2.20
CA GLY A 168 9.71 -6.13 1.01
C GLY A 168 9.72 -7.20 -0.09
N LYS A 169 10.91 -7.63 -0.48
CA LYS A 169 11.18 -8.57 -1.56
C LYS A 169 12.12 -9.69 -1.10
#